data_e71c269634f6653ab4538fbed6e29783
#
_entry.id   e71c269634f6653ab4538fbed6e29783
#
_cell.length_a   1.000
_cell.length_b   1.000
_cell.length_c   1.000
_cell.angle_alpha   90.00
_cell.angle_beta   90.00
_cell.angle_gamma   90.00
#
_symmetry.space_group_name_H-M   'P 1'
#
loop_
_entity.id
_entity.type
_entity.pdbx_description
1 polymer ?
#
loop_
_entity_poly.entity_id
_entity_poly.type
_entity_poly.pdbx_seq_one_letter_code
_entity_poly.pdbx_strand_id
1 'polypeptide(L)'
;MKKLALLLAALGVVSAAAYAAPELTVTSVGQEIEIENQDHYENDLDDVWLFNNVGLAYGDWSFGLQAGKQWGVNFDDDNNKDKGVASEDSRLQIDVWKKVTDDLKLGFRYRGHKNYDRYYARWDYSHGMFWSSGDVWYEATNGSGLTKMTDKVDWVKSEFFPIGLKYGAFKVGYFIDYRKTVGTDDVNQANEYFEHQIRAYATLYKGERLTLTTEGRFTISQEEEFNGSEPATYRHYDDLGRNRIYLGADYKVSENLNVYGKYGYEFRDWKLEGKNAEDHTQNAYQDFVIGWKYTF
;
A
#
# COMPACT_ATOMS: atom_id res chain seq x y z
N MET A 1 -21.02 -3.28 17.95
CA MET A 1 -20.38 -4.04 19.05
C MET A 1 -20.67 -5.54 19.00
N LYS A 2 -21.91 -6.02 18.78
CA LYS A 2 -22.22 -7.47 18.72
C LYS A 2 -21.52 -8.25 17.59
N LYS A 3 -21.25 -7.65 16.44
CA LYS A 3 -20.57 -8.30 15.30
C LYS A 3 -19.05 -8.47 15.51
N LEU A 4 -18.41 -7.57 16.27
CA LEU A 4 -16.98 -7.68 16.63
C LEU A 4 -16.76 -8.80 17.66
N ALA A 5 -17.70 -8.96 18.61
CA ALA A 5 -17.67 -10.03 19.59
C ALA A 5 -17.85 -11.43 18.94
N LEU A 6 -18.65 -11.53 17.85
CA LEU A 6 -18.81 -12.79 17.11
C LEU A 6 -17.54 -13.18 16.33
N LEU A 7 -16.79 -12.22 15.79
CA LEU A 7 -15.53 -12.47 15.10
C LEU A 7 -14.47 -12.98 16.09
N LEU A 8 -14.41 -12.40 17.29
CA LEU A 8 -13.54 -12.85 18.38
C LEU A 8 -13.97 -14.22 18.95
N ALA A 9 -15.27 -14.52 18.98
CA ALA A 9 -15.80 -15.81 19.45
C ALA A 9 -15.54 -16.94 18.41
N ALA A 10 -15.53 -16.67 17.12
CA ALA A 10 -15.23 -17.66 16.08
C ALA A 10 -13.75 -18.09 16.08
N LEU A 11 -12.84 -17.32 16.68
CA LEU A 11 -11.43 -17.66 16.89
C LEU A 11 -11.20 -18.49 18.17
N GLY A 12 -12.24 -18.67 18.99
CA GLY A 12 -12.14 -19.26 20.34
C GLY A 12 -12.41 -20.76 20.46
N VAL A 13 -12.59 -21.50 19.36
CA VAL A 13 -12.87 -22.95 19.44
C VAL A 13 -11.67 -23.74 18.91
N VAL A 14 -10.68 -23.95 19.76
CA VAL A 14 -9.76 -25.09 19.62
C VAL A 14 -9.55 -25.71 21.01
N SER A 15 -9.87 -26.98 21.06
CA SER A 15 -9.91 -27.90 22.18
C SER A 15 -8.69 -27.93 23.09
N ALA A 16 -8.95 -28.14 24.37
CA ALA A 16 -8.02 -28.35 25.46
C ALA A 16 -7.06 -29.53 25.23
N ALA A 17 -5.81 -29.23 24.98
CA ALA A 17 -4.68 -30.06 25.38
C ALA A 17 -3.85 -29.24 26.38
N ALA A 18 -3.39 -29.85 27.46
CA ALA A 18 -2.79 -29.23 28.62
C ALA A 18 -1.38 -28.65 28.38
N TYR A 19 -1.28 -27.71 27.45
CA TYR A 19 -0.23 -26.71 27.35
C TYR A 19 -0.93 -25.37 27.64
N ALA A 20 -0.29 -24.46 28.35
CA ALA A 20 -0.85 -23.13 28.56
C ALA A 20 -1.24 -22.57 27.18
N ALA A 21 -2.55 -22.45 26.91
CA ALA A 21 -3.01 -21.94 25.63
C ALA A 21 -2.45 -20.55 25.42
N PRO A 22 -1.96 -20.21 24.24
CA PRO A 22 -1.48 -18.85 23.97
C PRO A 22 -2.61 -17.87 24.29
N GLU A 23 -2.28 -16.77 24.95
CA GLU A 23 -3.22 -15.72 25.28
C GLU A 23 -3.24 -14.68 24.14
N LEU A 24 -4.44 -14.17 23.80
CA LEU A 24 -4.56 -13.07 22.87
C LEU A 24 -4.09 -11.78 23.57
N THR A 25 -3.01 -11.19 23.05
CA THR A 25 -2.39 -9.99 23.62
C THR A 25 -2.47 -8.82 22.64
N VAL A 26 -2.70 -7.62 23.17
CA VAL A 26 -2.50 -6.37 22.43
C VAL A 26 -1.01 -6.09 22.39
N THR A 27 -0.43 -6.01 21.20
CA THR A 27 1.00 -5.77 21.02
C THR A 27 1.33 -4.31 20.76
N SER A 28 0.39 -3.59 20.12
CA SER A 28 0.61 -2.17 19.83
C SER A 28 -0.69 -1.44 19.54
N VAL A 29 -0.64 -0.11 19.74
CA VAL A 29 -1.62 0.85 19.22
C VAL A 29 -0.87 2.01 18.58
N GLY A 30 -1.51 2.71 17.64
CA GLY A 30 -0.88 3.86 16.98
C GLY A 30 -1.83 4.62 16.08
N GLN A 31 -1.35 5.77 15.64
CA GLN A 31 -2.02 6.59 14.62
C GLN A 31 -1.00 7.05 13.60
N GLU A 32 -1.50 7.27 12.39
CA GLU A 32 -0.71 7.72 11.25
C GLU A 32 -1.52 8.70 10.43
N ILE A 33 -0.89 9.76 10.00
CA ILE A 33 -1.38 10.68 8.96
C ILE A 33 -0.53 10.47 7.73
N GLU A 34 -1.15 10.21 6.60
CA GLU A 34 -0.54 10.13 5.28
C GLU A 34 -1.14 11.22 4.40
N ILE A 35 -0.28 11.96 3.72
CA ILE A 35 -0.67 13.02 2.79
C ILE A 35 -0.03 12.71 1.45
N GLU A 36 -0.86 12.49 0.46
CA GLU A 36 -0.45 12.30 -0.92
C GLU A 36 -0.83 13.54 -1.74
N ASN A 37 0.09 13.97 -2.61
CA ASN A 37 -0.14 15.09 -3.53
C ASN A 37 0.44 14.71 -4.90
N GLN A 38 -0.42 14.63 -5.91
CA GLN A 38 -0.04 14.19 -7.26
C GLN A 38 0.35 15.34 -8.17
N ASP A 39 -0.02 16.58 -7.82
CA ASP A 39 0.27 17.72 -8.68
C ASP A 39 0.75 18.91 -7.87
N HIS A 40 1.96 19.43 -8.17
CA HIS A 40 2.51 20.53 -7.39
C HIS A 40 2.24 21.92 -7.97
N TYR A 41 1.34 22.01 -8.89
CA TYR A 41 0.91 23.28 -9.45
C TYR A 41 -0.43 23.76 -8.86
N GLU A 42 -1.09 22.91 -8.08
CA GLU A 42 -2.37 23.22 -7.43
C GLU A 42 -2.18 23.38 -5.92
N ASN A 43 -2.94 24.29 -5.34
CA ASN A 43 -2.94 24.53 -3.89
C ASN A 43 -3.83 23.51 -3.14
N ASP A 44 -3.79 22.27 -3.58
CA ASP A 44 -4.62 21.18 -3.10
C ASP A 44 -3.80 20.11 -2.43
N LEU A 45 -4.43 19.37 -1.52
CA LEU A 45 -3.94 18.08 -1.04
C LEU A 45 -4.92 17.03 -1.54
N ASP A 46 -4.48 16.20 -2.47
CA ASP A 46 -5.34 15.20 -3.11
C ASP A 46 -5.90 14.21 -2.10
N ASP A 47 -5.04 13.67 -1.26
CA ASP A 47 -5.39 12.62 -0.31
C ASP A 47 -4.80 12.89 1.06
N VAL A 48 -5.65 13.13 2.05
CA VAL A 48 -5.25 13.21 3.47
C VAL A 48 -5.91 12.08 4.23
N TRP A 49 -5.11 11.11 4.66
CA TRP A 49 -5.55 9.97 5.44
C TRP A 49 -5.20 10.10 6.92
N LEU A 50 -6.13 9.72 7.78
CA LEU A 50 -5.88 9.43 9.19
C LEU A 50 -6.18 7.96 9.45
N PHE A 51 -5.17 7.22 9.92
CA PHE A 51 -5.28 5.82 10.29
C PHE A 51 -5.17 5.61 11.79
N ASN A 52 -6.00 4.71 12.31
CA ASN A 52 -5.88 4.17 13.66
C ASN A 52 -5.51 2.69 13.55
N ASN A 53 -4.46 2.28 14.23
CA ASN A 53 -3.85 0.96 14.11
C ASN A 53 -3.85 0.24 15.46
N VAL A 54 -4.19 -1.07 15.44
CA VAL A 54 -4.07 -1.97 16.59
C VAL A 54 -3.38 -3.25 16.15
N GLY A 55 -2.35 -3.64 16.88
CA GLY A 55 -1.66 -4.92 16.70
C GLY A 55 -2.05 -5.91 17.79
N LEU A 56 -2.26 -7.18 17.42
CA LEU A 56 -2.55 -8.27 18.33
C LEU A 56 -1.65 -9.47 18.02
N ALA A 57 -1.41 -10.34 19.00
CA ALA A 57 -0.70 -11.61 18.82
C ALA A 57 -1.40 -12.75 19.57
N TYR A 58 -1.28 -13.98 19.02
CA TYR A 58 -1.75 -15.21 19.58
C TYR A 58 -0.86 -16.37 19.14
N GLY A 59 0.06 -16.81 19.97
CA GLY A 59 1.07 -17.80 19.60
C GLY A 59 1.87 -17.37 18.36
N ASP A 60 1.89 -18.21 17.32
CA ASP A 60 2.56 -17.89 16.04
C ASP A 60 1.75 -16.97 15.10
N TRP A 61 0.58 -16.53 15.54
CA TRP A 61 -0.28 -15.64 14.76
C TRP A 61 -0.09 -14.19 15.19
N SER A 62 -0.11 -13.28 14.23
CA SER A 62 -0.22 -11.86 14.49
C SER A 62 -1.34 -11.25 13.64
N PHE A 63 -2.01 -10.24 14.20
CA PHE A 63 -3.14 -9.58 13.58
C PHE A 63 -2.90 -8.08 13.60
N GLY A 64 -3.31 -7.41 12.52
CA GLY A 64 -3.36 -5.97 12.40
C GLY A 64 -4.78 -5.53 12.11
N LEU A 65 -5.26 -4.55 12.85
CA LEU A 65 -6.53 -3.87 12.55
C LEU A 65 -6.21 -2.41 12.25
N GLN A 66 -6.73 -1.90 11.13
CA GLN A 66 -6.60 -0.50 10.76
C GLN A 66 -7.95 0.05 10.35
N ALA A 67 -8.29 1.21 10.89
CA ALA A 67 -9.42 2.01 10.44
C ALA A 67 -8.89 3.36 9.94
N GLY A 68 -9.27 3.73 8.72
CA GLY A 68 -8.83 4.96 8.07
C GLY A 68 -9.98 5.82 7.60
N LYS A 69 -9.73 7.12 7.58
CA LYS A 69 -10.61 8.12 6.98
C LYS A 69 -9.80 9.02 6.07
N GLN A 70 -10.33 9.28 4.88
CA GLN A 70 -9.72 10.12 3.85
C GLN A 70 -10.51 11.41 3.66
N TRP A 71 -9.77 12.47 3.40
CA TRP A 71 -10.28 13.77 2.99
C TRP A 71 -9.46 14.30 1.83
N GLY A 72 -10.11 14.94 0.87
CA GLY A 72 -9.51 15.89 -0.06
C GLY A 72 -9.54 17.30 0.56
N VAL A 73 -8.51 18.07 0.33
CA VAL A 73 -8.38 19.44 0.85
C VAL A 73 -8.03 20.39 -0.28
N ASN A 74 -8.92 21.31 -0.58
CA ASN A 74 -8.72 22.35 -1.58
C ASN A 74 -8.56 23.71 -0.91
N PHE A 75 -7.44 24.40 -1.19
CA PHE A 75 -7.12 25.73 -0.67
C PHE A 75 -7.32 26.84 -1.69
N ASP A 76 -7.67 26.50 -2.94
CA ASP A 76 -7.76 27.49 -4.02
C ASP A 76 -8.89 28.49 -3.82
N ASP A 77 -8.60 29.76 -4.13
CA ASP A 77 -9.46 30.92 -3.85
C ASP A 77 -10.18 31.47 -5.08
N ASP A 78 -9.75 31.03 -6.28
CA ASP A 78 -10.12 31.70 -7.53
C ASP A 78 -11.41 31.20 -8.18
N ASN A 79 -12.46 31.00 -7.55
CA ASN A 79 -13.81 30.76 -8.09
C ASN A 79 -14.67 29.72 -7.40
N ASN A 80 -14.42 29.46 -6.15
CA ASN A 80 -14.98 29.03 -5.30
C ASN A 80 -16.04 28.22 -4.81
N LYS A 81 -16.53 27.25 -5.45
CA LYS A 81 -17.58 26.36 -4.96
C LYS A 81 -17.09 25.14 -4.20
N ASP A 82 -15.83 24.76 -4.37
CA ASP A 82 -15.28 23.52 -3.85
C ASP A 82 -14.13 23.70 -2.83
N LYS A 83 -13.98 24.95 -2.33
CA LYS A 83 -13.00 25.28 -1.30
C LYS A 83 -13.33 24.63 0.03
N GLY A 84 -12.36 23.96 0.64
CA GLY A 84 -12.48 23.39 1.97
C GLY A 84 -12.03 21.94 2.07
N VAL A 85 -12.62 21.22 3.01
CA VAL A 85 -12.30 19.81 3.32
C VAL A 85 -13.51 18.96 2.98
N ALA A 86 -13.34 18.01 2.08
CA ALA A 86 -14.36 17.02 1.69
C ALA A 86 -13.98 15.62 2.18
N SER A 87 -14.98 14.89 2.72
CA SER A 87 -14.79 13.48 3.06
C SER A 87 -14.91 12.63 1.81
N GLU A 88 -13.88 11.86 1.47
CA GLU A 88 -13.82 11.08 0.24
C GLU A 88 -14.01 9.59 0.45
N ASP A 89 -13.20 8.98 1.29
CA ASP A 89 -13.20 7.54 1.49
C ASP A 89 -13.08 7.15 2.98
N SER A 90 -13.25 5.86 3.24
CA SER A 90 -12.97 5.23 4.53
C SER A 90 -12.43 3.83 4.29
N ARG A 91 -11.45 3.41 5.09
CA ARG A 91 -10.77 2.12 4.96
C ARG A 91 -10.90 1.31 6.24
N LEU A 92 -11.30 0.06 6.10
CA LEU A 92 -11.14 -0.97 7.12
C LEU A 92 -10.17 -2.01 6.59
N GLN A 93 -9.11 -2.29 7.35
CA GLN A 93 -8.16 -3.32 6.99
C GLN A 93 -7.96 -4.30 8.15
N ILE A 94 -7.92 -5.57 7.81
CA ILE A 94 -7.63 -6.68 8.73
C ILE A 94 -6.48 -7.46 8.12
N ASP A 95 -5.37 -7.52 8.82
CA ASP A 95 -4.21 -8.34 8.49
C ASP A 95 -4.15 -9.55 9.42
N VAL A 96 -3.87 -10.71 8.87
CA VAL A 96 -3.63 -11.97 9.60
C VAL A 96 -2.34 -12.56 9.07
N TRP A 97 -1.39 -12.86 9.94
CA TRP A 97 -0.14 -13.51 9.60
C TRP A 97 0.09 -14.76 10.45
N LYS A 98 0.61 -15.80 9.83
CA LYS A 98 1.08 -17.02 10.49
C LYS A 98 2.57 -17.17 10.26
N LYS A 99 3.34 -17.32 11.34
CA LYS A 99 4.72 -17.78 11.25
C LYS A 99 4.69 -19.28 10.96
N VAL A 100 5.10 -19.69 9.75
CA VAL A 100 5.12 -21.08 9.30
C VAL A 100 6.44 -21.75 9.64
N THR A 101 7.54 -21.03 9.41
CA THR A 101 8.89 -21.38 9.82
C THR A 101 9.60 -20.15 10.34
N ASP A 102 10.87 -20.27 10.77
CA ASP A 102 11.66 -19.10 11.16
C ASP A 102 11.92 -18.16 9.98
N ASP A 103 11.93 -18.68 8.76
CA ASP A 103 12.21 -17.95 7.54
C ASP A 103 10.97 -17.51 6.78
N LEU A 104 9.79 -18.12 7.03
CA LEU A 104 8.58 -17.91 6.23
C LEU A 104 7.38 -17.53 7.09
N LYS A 105 6.74 -16.43 6.71
CA LYS A 105 5.40 -16.05 7.13
C LYS A 105 4.46 -16.05 5.94
N LEU A 106 3.25 -16.55 6.15
CA LEU A 106 2.15 -16.43 5.20
C LEU A 106 1.07 -15.57 5.82
N GLY A 107 0.40 -14.77 5.00
CA GLY A 107 -0.59 -13.82 5.47
C GLY A 107 -1.81 -13.76 4.58
N PHE A 108 -2.86 -13.26 5.19
CA PHE A 108 -4.09 -12.84 4.53
C PHE A 108 -4.38 -11.40 4.94
N ARG A 109 -4.88 -10.59 3.99
CA ARG A 109 -5.42 -9.26 4.28
C ARG A 109 -6.77 -9.10 3.63
N TYR A 110 -7.70 -8.54 4.37
CA TYR A 110 -8.89 -7.90 3.83
C TYR A 110 -8.73 -6.39 3.92
N ARG A 111 -9.09 -5.68 2.86
CA ARG A 111 -9.16 -4.22 2.86
C ARG A 111 -10.45 -3.79 2.16
N GLY A 112 -11.33 -3.16 2.92
CA GLY A 112 -12.58 -2.58 2.43
C GLY A 112 -12.45 -1.06 2.28
N HIS A 113 -12.90 -0.55 1.16
CA HIS A 113 -13.04 0.86 0.80
C HIS A 113 -14.50 1.16 0.43
N LYS A 114 -14.81 2.41 0.20
CA LYS A 114 -16.14 2.83 -0.24
C LYS A 114 -16.57 2.15 -1.55
N ASN A 115 -15.64 2.02 -2.49
CA ASN A 115 -15.92 1.62 -3.87
C ASN A 115 -15.40 0.23 -4.24
N TYR A 116 -14.61 -0.41 -3.39
CA TYR A 116 -14.04 -1.73 -3.66
C TYR A 116 -13.65 -2.47 -2.38
N ASP A 117 -13.57 -3.79 -2.49
CA ASP A 117 -13.00 -4.69 -1.49
C ASP A 117 -11.80 -5.42 -2.07
N ARG A 118 -10.74 -5.59 -1.28
CA ARG A 118 -9.54 -6.32 -1.67
C ARG A 118 -9.28 -7.50 -0.75
N TYR A 119 -8.97 -8.64 -1.32
CA TYR A 119 -8.65 -9.89 -0.63
C TYR A 119 -7.27 -10.34 -1.03
N TYR A 120 -6.31 -10.31 -0.09
CA TYR A 120 -4.90 -10.52 -0.35
C TYR A 120 -4.42 -11.86 0.16
N ALA A 121 -3.61 -12.56 -0.63
CA ALA A 121 -2.67 -13.57 -0.17
C ALA A 121 -1.27 -12.94 -0.12
N ARG A 122 -0.54 -13.21 0.96
CA ARG A 122 0.70 -12.50 1.28
C ARG A 122 1.78 -13.47 1.74
N TRP A 123 3.03 -13.15 1.46
CA TRP A 123 4.17 -13.87 2.01
C TRP A 123 5.31 -12.93 2.39
N ASP A 124 6.13 -13.39 3.33
CA ASP A 124 7.40 -12.78 3.73
C ASP A 124 8.38 -13.91 4.01
N TYR A 125 9.42 -14.02 3.17
CA TYR A 125 10.47 -15.00 3.25
C TYR A 125 11.83 -14.33 3.40
N SER A 126 12.68 -14.84 4.30
CA SER A 126 14.01 -14.30 4.49
C SER A 126 14.95 -15.35 5.06
N HIS A 127 15.92 -15.78 4.27
CA HIS A 127 16.96 -16.75 4.67
C HIS A 127 18.35 -16.26 4.28
N GLY A 128 19.26 -16.15 5.26
CA GLY A 128 20.59 -15.61 5.04
C GLY A 128 20.54 -14.21 4.44
N MET A 129 21.17 -14.04 3.28
CA MET A 129 21.16 -12.80 2.54
C MET A 129 19.96 -12.63 1.57
N PHE A 130 19.22 -13.70 1.32
CA PHE A 130 18.10 -13.71 0.38
C PHE A 130 16.80 -13.36 1.07
N TRP A 131 15.92 -12.68 0.34
CA TRP A 131 14.57 -12.41 0.77
C TRP A 131 13.63 -12.35 -0.43
N SER A 132 12.35 -12.62 -0.16
CA SER A 132 11.23 -12.48 -1.08
C SER A 132 10.00 -12.09 -0.29
N SER A 133 9.19 -11.20 -0.80
CA SER A 133 7.94 -10.82 -0.16
C SER A 133 6.94 -10.29 -1.18
N GLY A 134 5.67 -10.35 -0.86
CA GLY A 134 4.67 -9.78 -1.75
C GLY A 134 3.26 -10.04 -1.35
N ASP A 135 2.40 -9.43 -2.15
CA ASP A 135 0.96 -9.49 -2.08
C ASP A 135 0.40 -9.85 -3.46
N VAL A 136 -0.54 -10.78 -3.49
CA VAL A 136 -1.43 -11.01 -4.65
C VAL A 136 -2.85 -10.81 -4.16
N TRP A 137 -3.66 -10.04 -4.86
CA TRP A 137 -5.02 -9.77 -4.41
C TRP A 137 -6.03 -9.74 -5.54
N TYR A 138 -7.24 -10.09 -5.16
CA TYR A 138 -8.43 -9.84 -5.94
C TYR A 138 -9.08 -8.55 -5.44
N GLU A 139 -9.40 -7.64 -6.35
CA GLU A 139 -10.12 -6.41 -6.08
C GLU A 139 -11.52 -6.51 -6.69
N ALA A 140 -12.50 -6.59 -5.81
CA ALA A 140 -13.91 -6.57 -6.18
C ALA A 140 -14.42 -5.13 -6.17
N THR A 141 -14.85 -4.62 -7.31
CA THR A 141 -15.41 -3.27 -7.42
C THR A 141 -16.84 -3.26 -6.87
N ASN A 142 -17.10 -2.46 -5.85
CA ASN A 142 -18.39 -2.34 -5.18
C ASN A 142 -19.13 -1.04 -5.53
N GLY A 143 -18.77 -0.36 -6.58
CA GLY A 143 -19.09 1.03 -6.86
C GLY A 143 -20.50 1.48 -6.50
N SER A 144 -20.60 2.44 -5.63
CA SER A 144 -21.86 3.16 -5.34
C SER A 144 -22.38 3.94 -6.55
N GLY A 145 -21.61 4.04 -7.62
CA GLY A 145 -21.95 4.65 -8.91
C GLY A 145 -22.26 3.65 -10.03
N LEU A 146 -22.14 2.34 -9.77
CA LEU A 146 -22.47 1.32 -10.76
C LEU A 146 -23.97 1.22 -10.94
N THR A 147 -24.46 1.66 -12.10
CA THR A 147 -25.88 1.56 -12.45
C THR A 147 -26.25 0.17 -12.96
N LYS A 148 -25.26 -0.61 -13.38
CA LYS A 148 -25.43 -1.97 -13.91
C LYS A 148 -24.26 -2.87 -13.51
N MET A 149 -24.52 -4.16 -13.31
CA MET A 149 -23.49 -5.16 -13.05
C MET A 149 -22.51 -5.34 -14.23
N THR A 150 -22.93 -4.99 -15.44
CA THR A 150 -22.09 -5.01 -16.65
C THR A 150 -21.00 -3.94 -16.65
N ASP A 151 -21.13 -2.91 -15.81
CA ASP A 151 -20.16 -1.82 -15.72
C ASP A 151 -19.07 -2.14 -14.66
N LYS A 152 -19.18 -3.32 -14.03
CA LYS A 152 -18.27 -3.75 -12.98
C LYS A 152 -16.98 -4.29 -13.58
N VAL A 153 -15.85 -3.72 -13.19
CA VAL A 153 -14.52 -4.21 -13.52
C VAL A 153 -13.83 -4.66 -12.24
N ASP A 154 -13.60 -5.97 -12.13
CA ASP A 154 -12.79 -6.54 -11.07
C ASP A 154 -11.34 -6.72 -11.55
N TRP A 155 -10.41 -6.84 -10.60
CA TRP A 155 -9.00 -6.94 -10.89
C TRP A 155 -8.35 -8.08 -10.12
N VAL A 156 -7.40 -8.74 -10.75
CA VAL A 156 -6.33 -9.46 -10.06
C VAL A 156 -5.08 -8.59 -10.14
N LYS A 157 -4.49 -8.31 -9.01
CA LYS A 157 -3.29 -7.46 -8.89
C LYS A 157 -2.24 -8.16 -8.05
N SER A 158 -0.99 -7.85 -8.28
CA SER A 158 0.12 -8.33 -7.46
C SER A 158 1.24 -7.30 -7.39
N GLU A 159 1.80 -7.16 -6.21
CA GLU A 159 3.01 -6.38 -5.94
C GLU A 159 3.98 -7.26 -5.16
N PHE A 160 5.11 -7.61 -5.75
CA PHE A 160 5.99 -8.56 -5.10
C PHE A 160 7.46 -8.43 -5.51
N PHE A 161 8.31 -8.91 -4.62
CA PHE A 161 9.74 -9.13 -4.84
C PHE A 161 9.97 -10.62 -5.02
N PRO A 162 10.15 -11.14 -6.24
CA PRO A 162 10.50 -12.54 -6.44
C PRO A 162 11.85 -12.86 -5.81
N ILE A 163 12.78 -11.90 -5.83
CA ILE A 163 14.08 -12.04 -5.22
C ILE A 163 14.62 -10.69 -4.75
N GLY A 164 15.30 -10.70 -3.61
CA GLY A 164 16.07 -9.59 -3.09
C GLY A 164 17.28 -10.07 -2.31
N LEU A 165 18.22 -9.16 -2.14
CA LEU A 165 19.47 -9.34 -1.39
C LEU A 165 19.53 -8.33 -0.26
N LYS A 166 20.05 -8.76 0.90
CA LYS A 166 20.33 -7.89 2.06
C LYS A 166 21.77 -8.13 2.54
N TYR A 167 22.47 -7.04 2.81
CA TYR A 167 23.82 -7.09 3.35
C TYR A 167 24.07 -5.87 4.25
N GLY A 168 24.27 -6.13 5.54
CA GLY A 168 24.48 -5.07 6.53
C GLY A 168 23.31 -4.08 6.57
N ALA A 169 23.59 -2.81 6.31
CA ALA A 169 22.61 -1.73 6.28
C ALA A 169 21.84 -1.61 4.96
N PHE A 170 22.18 -2.41 3.95
CA PHE A 170 21.62 -2.33 2.60
C PHE A 170 20.69 -3.50 2.28
N LYS A 171 19.65 -3.19 1.53
CA LYS A 171 18.71 -4.17 0.99
C LYS A 171 18.33 -3.72 -0.42
N VAL A 172 18.33 -4.64 -1.38
CA VAL A 172 17.88 -4.38 -2.75
C VAL A 172 16.97 -5.52 -3.20
N GLY A 173 15.98 -5.23 -4.01
CA GLY A 173 15.10 -6.22 -4.57
C GLY A 173 14.62 -5.84 -5.96
N TYR A 174 14.40 -6.86 -6.77
CA TYR A 174 13.66 -6.76 -8.01
C TYR A 174 12.18 -6.81 -7.68
N PHE A 175 11.40 -5.83 -8.15
CA PHE A 175 10.00 -5.67 -7.81
C PHE A 175 9.15 -5.73 -9.09
N ILE A 176 8.00 -6.36 -8.96
CA ILE A 176 7.00 -6.49 -10.01
C ILE A 176 5.67 -5.94 -9.49
N ASP A 177 5.03 -5.04 -10.25
CA ASP A 177 3.62 -4.67 -10.15
C ASP A 177 2.90 -5.23 -11.38
N TYR A 178 1.95 -6.14 -11.15
CA TYR A 178 1.14 -6.74 -12.20
C TYR A 178 -0.34 -6.55 -11.88
N ARG A 179 -1.12 -6.19 -12.90
CA ARG A 179 -2.56 -5.99 -12.78
C ARG A 179 -3.25 -6.53 -14.01
N LYS A 180 -4.37 -7.21 -13.80
CA LYS A 180 -5.21 -7.72 -14.88
C LYS A 180 -6.69 -7.58 -14.54
N THR A 181 -7.49 -7.10 -15.51
CA THR A 181 -8.95 -7.06 -15.38
C THR A 181 -9.55 -8.46 -15.44
N VAL A 182 -10.64 -8.66 -14.72
CA VAL A 182 -11.37 -9.92 -14.65
C VAL A 182 -12.87 -9.65 -14.84
N GLY A 183 -13.51 -10.46 -15.67
CA GLY A 183 -14.97 -10.52 -15.76
C GLY A 183 -15.65 -9.56 -16.71
N THR A 184 -14.92 -8.68 -17.41
CA THR A 184 -15.49 -7.86 -18.48
C THR A 184 -14.46 -7.64 -19.59
N ASP A 185 -14.91 -7.77 -20.85
CA ASP A 185 -14.08 -7.55 -22.03
C ASP A 185 -14.28 -6.13 -22.61
N ASP A 186 -15.18 -5.34 -22.03
CA ASP A 186 -15.66 -4.10 -22.63
C ASP A 186 -15.15 -2.86 -21.86
N VAL A 187 -13.84 -2.78 -21.70
CA VAL A 187 -13.21 -1.64 -21.03
C VAL A 187 -12.30 -0.88 -21.98
N ASN A 188 -12.55 0.42 -22.09
CA ASN A 188 -11.67 1.37 -22.77
C ASN A 188 -10.44 1.74 -21.91
N GLN A 189 -9.87 0.79 -21.19
CA GLN A 189 -8.67 0.95 -20.35
C GLN A 189 -7.77 -0.26 -20.50
N ALA A 190 -6.52 -0.13 -20.08
CA ALA A 190 -5.59 -1.25 -20.06
C ALA A 190 -6.19 -2.42 -19.29
N ASN A 191 -6.28 -3.58 -19.92
CA ASN A 191 -6.74 -4.81 -19.28
C ASN A 191 -5.60 -5.56 -18.60
N GLU A 192 -4.38 -5.28 -18.96
CA GLU A 192 -3.17 -5.82 -18.35
C GLU A 192 -2.12 -4.72 -18.20
N TYR A 193 -1.47 -4.68 -17.05
CA TYR A 193 -0.40 -3.75 -16.71
C TYR A 193 0.74 -4.53 -16.07
N PHE A 194 1.94 -4.24 -16.51
CA PHE A 194 3.15 -4.86 -15.98
C PHE A 194 4.23 -3.81 -15.78
N GLU A 195 4.75 -3.67 -14.55
CA GLU A 195 5.83 -2.75 -14.24
C GLU A 195 6.96 -3.47 -13.50
N HIS A 196 8.17 -3.25 -13.96
CA HIS A 196 9.40 -3.74 -13.36
C HIS A 196 10.16 -2.62 -12.67
N GLN A 197 10.57 -2.85 -11.43
CA GLN A 197 11.35 -1.89 -10.66
C GLN A 197 12.55 -2.55 -9.98
N ILE A 198 13.62 -1.77 -9.80
CA ILE A 198 14.60 -2.03 -8.75
C ILE A 198 14.24 -1.15 -7.55
N ARG A 199 14.12 -1.76 -6.37
CA ARG A 199 13.95 -1.03 -5.11
C ARG A 199 15.14 -1.28 -4.20
N ALA A 200 15.72 -0.19 -3.71
CA ALA A 200 16.89 -0.20 -2.84
C ALA A 200 16.56 0.48 -1.52
N TYR A 201 17.06 -0.06 -0.43
CA TYR A 201 16.82 0.42 0.92
C TYR A 201 18.14 0.53 1.67
N ALA A 202 18.30 1.58 2.47
CA ALA A 202 19.46 1.70 3.33
C ALA A 202 19.10 2.32 4.69
N THR A 203 19.78 1.86 5.74
CA THR A 203 19.83 2.56 7.02
C THR A 203 21.01 3.52 6.99
N LEU A 204 20.72 4.82 6.92
CA LEU A 204 21.72 5.89 6.82
C LEU A 204 22.39 6.18 8.16
N TYR A 205 21.59 6.09 9.22
CA TYR A 205 22.04 6.30 10.60
C TYR A 205 21.25 5.44 11.56
N LYS A 206 21.91 4.88 12.56
CA LYS A 206 21.28 4.13 13.65
C LYS A 206 21.95 4.47 14.97
N GLY A 207 21.34 5.36 15.74
CA GLY A 207 21.70 5.71 17.10
C GLY A 207 20.83 5.01 18.13
N GLU A 208 20.94 5.41 19.40
CA GLU A 208 20.14 4.85 20.49
C GLU A 208 18.65 5.15 20.37
N ARG A 209 18.32 6.37 19.93
CA ARG A 209 16.94 6.85 19.82
C ARG A 209 16.50 7.19 18.40
N LEU A 210 17.44 7.55 17.52
CA LEU A 210 17.14 7.98 16.16
C LEU A 210 17.66 6.95 15.16
N THR A 211 16.79 6.56 14.23
CA THR A 211 17.16 5.80 13.03
C THR A 211 16.75 6.60 11.80
N LEU A 212 17.66 6.79 10.85
CA LEU A 212 17.39 7.41 9.56
C LEU A 212 17.49 6.35 8.46
N THR A 213 16.52 6.35 7.55
CA THR A 213 16.44 5.38 6.46
C THR A 213 16.21 6.08 5.13
N THR A 214 16.53 5.39 4.06
CA THR A 214 16.16 5.80 2.70
C THR A 214 15.68 4.61 1.90
N GLU A 215 14.80 4.87 0.93
CA GLU A 215 14.32 3.93 -0.05
C GLU A 215 14.36 4.59 -1.42
N GLY A 216 14.87 3.88 -2.43
CA GLY A 216 14.80 4.28 -3.83
C GLY A 216 13.99 3.25 -4.62
N ARG A 217 13.11 3.73 -5.49
CA ARG A 217 12.33 2.93 -6.44
C ARG A 217 12.62 3.44 -7.84
N PHE A 218 13.04 2.56 -8.72
CA PHE A 218 13.46 2.89 -10.07
C PHE A 218 12.73 1.96 -11.03
N THR A 219 11.85 2.51 -11.87
CA THR A 219 11.13 1.77 -12.90
C THR A 219 12.08 1.45 -14.05
N ILE A 220 12.22 0.16 -14.38
CA ILE A 220 13.04 -0.32 -15.49
C ILE A 220 12.22 -0.31 -16.76
N SER A 221 11.00 -0.85 -16.70
CA SER A 221 10.06 -0.89 -17.82
C SER A 221 8.63 -0.95 -17.32
N GLN A 222 7.71 -0.52 -18.18
CA GLN A 222 6.28 -0.65 -18.00
C GLN A 222 5.65 -1.03 -19.32
N GLU A 223 4.70 -1.95 -19.26
CA GLU A 223 3.93 -2.41 -20.42
C GLU A 223 2.44 -2.40 -20.07
N GLU A 224 1.62 -2.00 -21.04
CA GLU A 224 0.16 -2.05 -20.95
C GLU A 224 -0.40 -2.76 -22.18
N GLU A 225 -1.36 -3.66 -21.95
CA GLU A 225 -2.13 -4.30 -23.02
C GLU A 225 -3.60 -3.90 -22.91
N PHE A 226 -4.25 -3.78 -24.07
CA PHE A 226 -5.64 -3.39 -24.17
C PHE A 226 -6.45 -4.49 -24.87
N ASN A 227 -7.61 -4.83 -24.29
CA ASN A 227 -8.59 -5.66 -24.97
C ASN A 227 -9.41 -4.78 -25.93
N GLY A 228 -9.29 -5.05 -27.23
CA GLY A 228 -10.02 -4.31 -28.26
C GLY A 228 -9.24 -3.16 -28.87
N SER A 229 -9.89 -2.02 -29.09
CA SER A 229 -9.23 -0.85 -29.67
C SER A 229 -8.37 -0.14 -28.62
N GLU A 230 -7.11 0.07 -28.92
CA GLU A 230 -6.27 0.97 -28.14
C GLU A 230 -6.97 2.32 -27.96
N PRO A 231 -6.95 2.92 -26.77
CA PRO A 231 -7.43 4.27 -26.59
C PRO A 231 -6.66 5.24 -27.50
N ALA A 232 -7.27 6.36 -27.82
CA ALA A 232 -6.65 7.35 -28.70
C ALA A 232 -5.31 7.85 -28.17
N THR A 233 -5.18 7.86 -26.83
CA THR A 233 -3.94 8.17 -26.11
C THR A 233 -3.90 7.35 -24.82
N TYR A 234 -2.73 6.85 -24.47
CA TYR A 234 -2.45 6.21 -23.18
C TYR A 234 -1.07 6.63 -22.67
N ARG A 235 -0.84 6.44 -21.38
CA ARG A 235 0.42 6.84 -20.73
C ARG A 235 1.35 5.67 -20.65
N HIS A 236 2.60 5.91 -20.98
CA HIS A 236 3.68 4.94 -20.87
C HIS A 236 4.89 5.58 -20.17
N TYR A 237 5.48 4.87 -19.21
CA TYR A 237 6.77 5.28 -18.64
C TYR A 237 7.90 4.65 -19.45
N ASP A 238 8.79 5.47 -19.95
CA ASP A 238 10.06 4.99 -20.46
C ASP A 238 10.93 4.39 -19.35
N ASP A 239 12.03 3.76 -19.75
CA ASP A 239 13.07 3.29 -18.84
C ASP A 239 13.51 4.42 -17.91
N LEU A 240 13.42 4.19 -16.61
CA LEU A 240 13.67 5.19 -15.58
C LEU A 240 12.75 6.44 -15.64
N GLY A 241 11.63 6.36 -16.34
CA GLY A 241 10.65 7.46 -16.40
C GLY A 241 9.86 7.66 -15.09
N ARG A 242 9.90 6.71 -14.16
CA ARG A 242 9.29 6.82 -12.85
C ARG A 242 10.28 6.45 -11.76
N ASN A 243 10.68 7.45 -10.99
CA ASN A 243 11.66 7.26 -9.93
C ASN A 243 11.16 7.89 -8.63
N ARG A 244 11.22 7.15 -7.54
CA ARG A 244 10.79 7.64 -6.22
C ARG A 244 11.91 7.46 -5.20
N ILE A 245 12.13 8.48 -4.39
CA ILE A 245 13.06 8.46 -3.27
C ILE A 245 12.31 8.82 -2.00
N TYR A 246 12.53 8.04 -0.95
CA TYR A 246 12.02 8.28 0.39
C TYR A 246 13.15 8.54 1.36
N LEU A 247 12.90 9.46 2.28
CA LEU A 247 13.68 9.66 3.50
C LEU A 247 12.77 9.39 4.70
N GLY A 248 13.23 8.55 5.61
CA GLY A 248 12.50 8.17 6.81
C GLY A 248 13.30 8.45 8.08
N ALA A 249 12.57 8.79 9.13
CA ALA A 249 13.10 8.96 10.47
C ALA A 249 12.21 8.26 11.49
N ASP A 250 12.80 7.47 12.35
CA ASP A 250 12.17 6.84 13.52
C ASP A 250 12.83 7.35 14.78
N TYR A 251 12.05 7.88 15.74
CA TYR A 251 12.54 8.40 16.99
C TYR A 251 11.88 7.71 18.19
N LYS A 252 12.70 7.05 19.00
CA LYS A 252 12.30 6.46 20.27
C LYS A 252 12.12 7.54 21.33
N VAL A 253 10.88 7.90 21.63
CA VAL A 253 10.55 8.84 22.71
C VAL A 253 10.78 8.15 24.05
N SER A 254 10.35 6.89 24.17
CA SER A 254 10.58 6.01 25.34
C SER A 254 10.80 4.56 24.86
N GLU A 255 10.95 3.61 25.79
CA GLU A 255 11.05 2.19 25.46
C GLU A 255 9.84 1.67 24.68
N ASN A 256 8.67 2.21 24.97
CA ASN A 256 7.39 1.78 24.42
C ASN A 256 6.83 2.71 23.35
N LEU A 257 7.25 3.98 23.30
CA LEU A 257 6.70 4.97 22.38
C LEU A 257 7.70 5.35 21.30
N ASN A 258 7.31 5.13 20.06
CA ASN A 258 8.02 5.53 18.86
C ASN A 258 7.21 6.56 18.08
N VAL A 259 7.87 7.60 17.57
CA VAL A 259 7.32 8.56 16.62
C VAL A 259 8.12 8.43 15.33
N TYR A 260 7.46 8.42 14.20
CA TYR A 260 8.13 8.27 12.93
C TYR A 260 7.57 9.23 11.90
N GLY A 261 8.39 9.52 10.90
CA GLY A 261 7.98 10.27 9.72
C GLY A 261 8.71 9.77 8.48
N LYS A 262 8.08 9.96 7.33
CA LYS A 262 8.62 9.58 6.03
C LYS A 262 8.18 10.62 5.01
N TYR A 263 9.11 11.05 4.16
CA TYR A 263 8.83 11.91 3.02
C TYR A 263 9.29 11.22 1.76
N GLY A 264 8.42 11.14 0.77
CA GLY A 264 8.68 10.59 -0.55
C GLY A 264 8.51 11.66 -1.62
N TYR A 265 9.43 11.65 -2.57
CA TYR A 265 9.33 12.44 -3.78
C TYR A 265 9.48 11.53 -4.98
N GLU A 266 8.49 11.53 -5.89
CA GLU A 266 8.49 10.77 -7.12
C GLU A 266 8.53 11.72 -8.30
N PHE A 267 9.53 11.55 -9.12
CA PHE A 267 9.63 12.16 -10.43
C PHE A 267 9.00 11.22 -11.46
N ARG A 268 8.14 11.75 -12.30
CA ARG A 268 7.46 11.04 -13.38
C ARG A 268 7.72 11.73 -14.69
N ASP A 269 8.24 10.98 -15.64
CA ASP A 269 8.38 11.36 -17.04
C ASP A 269 7.66 10.30 -17.88
N TRP A 270 6.51 10.64 -18.41
CA TRP A 270 5.73 9.75 -19.24
C TRP A 270 5.54 10.28 -20.63
N LYS A 271 5.55 9.36 -21.57
CA LYS A 271 5.11 9.60 -22.92
C LYS A 271 3.59 9.35 -23.01
N LEU A 272 2.95 10.17 -23.82
CA LEU A 272 1.63 9.86 -24.34
C LEU A 272 1.84 9.07 -25.63
N GLU A 273 1.32 7.84 -25.68
CA GLU A 273 1.34 7.01 -26.85
C GLU A 273 -0.09 6.88 -27.43
N GLY A 274 -0.22 6.50 -28.72
CA GLY A 274 -1.48 6.38 -29.44
C GLY A 274 -1.58 7.28 -30.66
N LYS A 275 -2.77 7.31 -31.30
CA LYS A 275 -2.96 7.97 -32.61
C LYS A 275 -2.74 9.49 -32.62
N ASN A 276 -2.76 10.14 -31.47
CA ASN A 276 -2.61 11.59 -31.31
C ASN A 276 -1.51 11.96 -30.29
N ALA A 277 -0.58 11.08 -30.04
CA ALA A 277 0.46 11.27 -29.04
C ALA A 277 1.59 12.14 -29.58
N GLU A 278 1.79 13.30 -29.03
CA GLU A 278 2.90 14.18 -29.38
C GLU A 278 3.70 14.70 -28.17
N ASP A 279 3.30 14.40 -26.91
CA ASP A 279 3.89 15.11 -25.77
C ASP A 279 4.42 14.20 -24.66
N HIS A 280 5.62 14.55 -24.19
CA HIS A 280 6.13 14.17 -22.87
C HIS A 280 5.47 15.04 -21.80
N THR A 281 4.95 14.41 -20.77
CA THR A 281 4.44 15.13 -19.61
C THR A 281 5.29 14.81 -18.40
N GLN A 282 5.87 15.83 -17.78
CA GLN A 282 6.60 15.70 -16.53
C GLN A 282 5.69 16.12 -15.37
N ASN A 283 5.71 15.31 -14.32
CA ASN A 283 4.92 15.54 -13.13
C ASN A 283 5.69 15.02 -11.91
N ALA A 284 5.36 15.50 -10.73
CA ALA A 284 5.88 14.97 -9.49
C ALA A 284 4.73 14.48 -8.60
N TYR A 285 5.07 13.54 -7.75
CA TYR A 285 4.19 13.05 -6.70
C TYR A 285 4.93 13.13 -5.38
N GLN A 286 4.25 13.58 -4.35
CA GLN A 286 4.79 13.70 -3.01
C GLN A 286 3.96 12.84 -2.06
N ASP A 287 4.65 12.22 -1.12
CA ASP A 287 4.06 11.35 -0.10
C ASP A 287 4.69 11.70 1.25
N PHE A 288 3.90 12.15 2.17
CA PHE A 288 4.32 12.50 3.52
C PHE A 288 3.55 11.67 4.54
N VAL A 289 4.28 10.99 5.40
CA VAL A 289 3.73 10.18 6.48
C VAL A 289 4.31 10.66 7.80
N ILE A 290 3.45 10.82 8.80
CA ILE A 290 3.84 11.01 10.19
C ILE A 290 2.95 10.16 11.08
N GLY A 291 3.55 9.53 12.09
CA GLY A 291 2.78 8.69 13.00
C GLY A 291 3.48 8.43 14.32
N TRP A 292 2.75 7.75 15.17
CA TRP A 292 3.27 7.24 16.42
C TRP A 292 2.77 5.82 16.67
N LYS A 293 3.57 5.05 17.42
CA LYS A 293 3.26 3.68 17.81
C LYS A 293 3.68 3.47 19.25
N TYR A 294 2.74 2.99 20.06
CA TYR A 294 3.00 2.49 21.39
C TYR A 294 3.00 0.96 21.37
N THR A 295 4.02 0.35 21.96
CA THR A 295 4.17 -1.12 22.03
C THR A 295 4.05 -1.53 23.52
N PHE A 296 3.22 -2.53 23.79
CA PHE A 296 2.98 -3.04 25.14
C PHE A 296 4.01 -4.07 25.57
#